data_203011e4bcb60b878ea26c72c42421c4
#
_entry.id   203011e4bcb60b878ea26c72c42421c4
#
_cell.length_a   1.000
_cell.length_b   1.000
_cell.length_c   1.000
_cell.angle_alpha   90.00
_cell.angle_beta   90.00
_cell.angle_gamma   90.00
#
_symmetry.space_group_name_H-M   'P 1'
#
loop_
_entity.id
_entity.type
_entity.pdbx_description
1 polymer ?
#
loop_
_entity_poly.entity_id
_entity_poly.type
_entity_poly.pdbx_seq_one_letter_code
_entity_poly.pdbx_strand_id
1 'polypeptide(L)'
;MAVDLLLGLQWGDEGKGKIVDVLTQGYDIIARFQGGPNAGHTLEFNGIKHVLHTIPSGIFHPTSINIIGNGVVIDPIIFKKEIDELAPYNVPLKDNLLISRKAHLILPTHRLLDAASEASKGKAKIGSTLKGIGPTYMDKTGRNGLRVGDIELDDFEARYRNLTDKHEEMLANYKVDIQYNLKELEAEFFEAVKVLKGFQLIDSEEYLYQALKQGKKILAEGAQGSLLDIDFGTYPFVTSSNTTAAGACTGLGVAPRSIGEVIGIFKAYTTRVGSGPFPTELFDEAGETMTQVGREFGATTGRRRRCGWLDLVALKYAVQVSGVTQLVMMKADVLSGFDTLKVCTSYLYKGKEIKHLPYNIEEQNVTPVYTELKGWHQNLTDIKDYAQLPKELTDYVDFLEKELEIPIKVVSVGPDRTQTITR
;
A
#
# COMPACT_ATOMS: atom_id res chain seq x y z
N MET A 1 -0.79 7.46 25.08
CA MET A 1 -1.59 6.64 24.17
C MET A 1 -1.21 7.03 22.77
N ALA A 2 -1.01 6.07 21.89
CA ALA A 2 -0.35 6.29 20.61
C ALA A 2 -1.14 5.64 19.48
N VAL A 3 -0.92 6.14 18.26
CA VAL A 3 -1.34 5.51 17.02
C VAL A 3 -0.13 4.75 16.49
N ASP A 4 -0.24 3.43 16.42
CA ASP A 4 0.78 2.60 15.80
C ASP A 4 0.58 2.58 14.29
N LEU A 5 1.66 2.53 13.55
CA LEU A 5 1.63 2.57 12.08
C LEU A 5 2.10 1.25 11.49
N LEU A 6 1.50 0.86 10.37
CA LEU A 6 1.95 -0.27 9.59
C LEU A 6 2.20 0.18 8.15
N LEU A 7 3.46 0.12 7.72
CA LEU A 7 3.96 0.68 6.46
C LEU A 7 4.65 -0.39 5.61
N GLY A 8 4.47 -0.34 4.30
CA GLY A 8 5.33 -1.06 3.35
C GLY A 8 6.65 -0.32 3.16
N LEU A 9 7.77 -1.03 3.17
CA LEU A 9 9.11 -0.43 3.08
C LEU A 9 9.77 -0.56 1.71
N GLN A 10 9.12 -1.23 0.76
CA GLN A 10 9.64 -1.45 -0.60
C GLN A 10 8.75 -0.70 -1.61
N TRP A 11 8.51 -1.27 -2.79
CA TRP A 11 7.65 -0.70 -3.84
C TRP A 11 6.22 -1.23 -3.80
N GLY A 12 5.66 -1.47 -2.61
CA GLY A 12 4.32 -2.00 -2.43
C GLY A 12 4.28 -3.53 -2.52
N ASP A 13 3.06 -4.09 -2.33
CA ASP A 13 2.79 -5.53 -2.40
C ASP A 13 3.57 -6.39 -1.39
N GLU A 14 4.01 -5.79 -0.27
CA GLU A 14 4.73 -6.49 0.80
C GLU A 14 3.85 -7.46 1.59
N GLY A 15 2.51 -7.41 1.45
CA GLY A 15 1.56 -8.25 2.19
C GLY A 15 0.99 -7.58 3.44
N LYS A 16 0.85 -6.24 3.41
CA LYS A 16 0.31 -5.44 4.53
C LYS A 16 -1.03 -5.93 5.04
N GLY A 17 -1.98 -6.24 4.15
CA GLY A 17 -3.31 -6.68 4.53
C GLY A 17 -3.29 -7.89 5.48
N LYS A 18 -2.50 -8.92 5.19
CA LYS A 18 -2.33 -10.08 6.07
C LYS A 18 -1.88 -9.67 7.48
N ILE A 19 -0.90 -8.79 7.58
CA ILE A 19 -0.34 -8.40 8.89
C ILE A 19 -1.29 -7.48 9.65
N VAL A 20 -1.99 -6.56 8.97
CA VAL A 20 -3.06 -5.77 9.60
C VAL A 20 -4.12 -6.70 10.17
N ASP A 21 -4.59 -7.66 9.40
CA ASP A 21 -5.58 -8.65 9.83
C ASP A 21 -5.10 -9.44 11.07
N VAL A 22 -3.86 -9.92 11.07
CA VAL A 22 -3.26 -10.61 12.22
C VAL A 22 -3.18 -9.70 13.46
N LEU A 23 -2.77 -8.45 13.29
CA LEU A 23 -2.60 -7.50 14.39
C LEU A 23 -3.93 -6.94 14.90
N THR A 24 -4.99 -6.95 14.09
CA THR A 24 -6.29 -6.32 14.43
C THR A 24 -6.83 -6.75 15.77
N GLN A 25 -6.59 -8.00 16.21
CA GLN A 25 -7.04 -8.50 17.53
C GLN A 25 -6.46 -7.67 18.71
N GLY A 26 -5.36 -6.97 18.51
CA GLY A 26 -4.71 -6.13 19.52
C GLY A 26 -5.14 -4.66 19.49
N TYR A 27 -6.05 -4.28 18.58
CA TYR A 27 -6.42 -2.88 18.34
C TYR A 27 -7.94 -2.69 18.33
N ASP A 28 -8.39 -1.56 18.85
CA ASP A 28 -9.81 -1.16 18.82
C ASP A 28 -10.22 -0.57 17.48
N ILE A 29 -9.27 0.11 16.81
CA ILE A 29 -9.52 0.86 15.58
C ILE A 29 -8.43 0.56 14.55
N ILE A 30 -8.85 0.25 13.32
CA ILE A 30 -7.98 0.15 12.14
C ILE A 30 -8.30 1.30 11.20
N ALA A 31 -7.33 2.14 10.86
CA ALA A 31 -7.57 3.36 10.09
C ALA A 31 -6.65 3.45 8.86
N ARG A 32 -7.24 3.40 7.66
CA ARG A 32 -6.53 3.68 6.39
C ARG A 32 -6.24 5.16 6.27
N PHE A 33 -4.99 5.53 6.04
CA PHE A 33 -4.61 6.94 6.07
C PHE A 33 -4.29 7.53 4.68
N GLN A 34 -4.04 6.73 3.64
CA GLN A 34 -3.72 7.23 2.30
C GLN A 34 -3.98 6.19 1.21
N GLY A 35 -3.77 6.58 -0.06
CA GLY A 35 -4.03 5.74 -1.22
C GLY A 35 -5.51 5.72 -1.58
N GLY A 36 -5.94 4.69 -2.25
CA GLY A 36 -7.31 4.53 -2.73
C GLY A 36 -7.49 3.16 -3.36
N PRO A 37 -8.36 3.01 -4.37
CA PRO A 37 -8.67 1.73 -5.00
C PRO A 37 -7.52 1.13 -5.83
N ASN A 38 -6.37 1.80 -5.93
CA ASN A 38 -5.14 1.24 -6.49
C ASN A 38 -4.46 0.23 -5.56
N ALA A 39 -4.79 0.20 -4.26
CA ALA A 39 -4.35 -0.83 -3.35
C ALA A 39 -5.07 -2.16 -3.60
N GLY A 40 -4.41 -3.27 -3.26
CA GLY A 40 -4.99 -4.61 -3.24
C GLY A 40 -4.45 -5.36 -2.03
N HIS A 41 -5.19 -5.32 -0.91
CA HIS A 41 -4.82 -5.98 0.34
C HIS A 41 -5.49 -7.35 0.39
N THR A 42 -4.72 -8.39 0.03
CA THR A 42 -5.21 -9.77 0.06
C THR A 42 -5.19 -10.32 1.47
N LEU A 43 -6.31 -10.90 1.89
CA LEU A 43 -6.50 -11.64 3.13
C LEU A 43 -6.75 -13.10 2.80
N GLU A 44 -6.05 -14.01 3.49
CA GLU A 44 -6.28 -15.45 3.39
C GLU A 44 -6.45 -16.04 4.80
N PHE A 45 -7.64 -16.56 5.09
CA PHE A 45 -8.01 -17.14 6.39
C PHE A 45 -9.20 -18.06 6.27
N ASN A 46 -9.22 -19.17 7.00
CA ASN A 46 -10.34 -20.14 7.05
C ASN A 46 -10.83 -20.58 5.66
N GLY A 47 -9.93 -20.73 4.68
CA GLY A 47 -10.27 -21.07 3.30
C GLY A 47 -10.87 -19.93 2.47
N ILE A 48 -11.04 -18.75 3.06
CA ILE A 48 -11.46 -17.54 2.37
C ILE A 48 -10.22 -16.83 1.82
N LYS A 49 -10.33 -16.37 0.57
CA LYS A 49 -9.40 -15.43 -0.05
C LYS A 49 -10.17 -14.21 -0.54
N HIS A 50 -9.88 -13.05 0.04
CA HIS A 50 -10.55 -11.79 -0.30
C HIS A 50 -9.53 -10.69 -0.54
N VAL A 51 -9.85 -9.75 -1.45
CA VAL A 51 -9.00 -8.60 -1.78
C VAL A 51 -9.74 -7.32 -1.46
N LEU A 52 -9.20 -6.54 -0.52
CA LEU A 52 -9.71 -5.22 -0.17
C LEU A 52 -8.94 -4.13 -0.90
N HIS A 53 -9.63 -3.09 -1.32
CA HIS A 53 -9.06 -1.95 -2.05
C HIS A 53 -9.03 -0.68 -1.21
N THR A 54 -10.19 -0.21 -0.76
CA THR A 54 -10.36 1.03 0.00
C THR A 54 -10.66 0.76 1.46
N ILE A 55 -11.41 -0.30 1.73
CA ILE A 55 -11.83 -0.71 3.07
C ILE A 55 -10.62 -1.22 3.87
N PRO A 56 -10.48 -0.84 5.18
CA PRO A 56 -9.40 -1.33 6.02
C PRO A 56 -9.41 -2.85 6.22
N SER A 57 -8.21 -3.43 6.38
CA SER A 57 -8.02 -4.88 6.48
C SER A 57 -8.54 -5.49 7.79
N GLY A 58 -8.92 -4.68 8.78
CA GLY A 58 -9.56 -5.13 10.01
C GLY A 58 -11.05 -5.46 9.88
N ILE A 59 -11.65 -5.26 8.71
CA ILE A 59 -13.11 -5.31 8.52
C ILE A 59 -13.75 -6.66 8.87
N PHE A 60 -13.02 -7.77 8.77
CA PHE A 60 -13.50 -9.10 9.13
C PHE A 60 -13.48 -9.38 10.65
N HIS A 61 -13.00 -8.43 11.45
CA HIS A 61 -13.06 -8.51 12.93
C HIS A 61 -14.23 -7.66 13.44
N PRO A 62 -15.32 -8.27 13.89
CA PRO A 62 -16.58 -7.56 14.20
C PRO A 62 -16.48 -6.59 15.39
N THR A 63 -15.47 -6.76 16.25
CA THR A 63 -15.24 -5.92 17.43
C THR A 63 -14.38 -4.69 17.14
N SER A 64 -13.76 -4.60 15.97
CA SER A 64 -12.87 -3.50 15.61
C SER A 64 -13.60 -2.48 14.74
N ILE A 65 -13.42 -1.20 15.04
CA ILE A 65 -13.89 -0.10 14.19
C ILE A 65 -12.89 0.09 13.05
N ASN A 66 -13.40 0.27 11.85
CA ASN A 66 -12.60 0.48 10.63
C ASN A 66 -12.86 1.89 10.09
N ILE A 67 -11.81 2.67 9.86
CA ILE A 67 -11.93 4.06 9.42
C ILE A 67 -11.25 4.25 8.09
N ILE A 68 -11.98 4.80 7.12
CA ILE A 68 -11.39 5.37 5.91
C ILE A 68 -11.07 6.84 6.21
N GLY A 69 -9.78 7.15 6.39
CA GLY A 69 -9.29 8.46 6.79
C GLY A 69 -9.31 9.51 5.67
N ASN A 70 -9.10 10.76 6.04
CA ASN A 70 -9.16 11.91 5.11
C ASN A 70 -8.07 11.94 4.04
N GLY A 71 -6.99 11.19 4.23
CA GLY A 71 -5.93 11.06 3.22
C GLY A 71 -6.25 10.08 2.11
N VAL A 72 -7.27 9.23 2.27
CA VAL A 72 -7.73 8.28 1.24
C VAL A 72 -8.53 8.99 0.17
N VAL A 73 -8.42 8.52 -1.08
CA VAL A 73 -9.29 8.92 -2.18
C VAL A 73 -10.23 7.76 -2.51
N ILE A 74 -11.54 8.03 -2.57
CA ILE A 74 -12.60 7.03 -2.66
C ILE A 74 -13.28 7.11 -4.04
N ASP A 75 -13.23 6.02 -4.79
CA ASP A 75 -14.09 5.82 -5.96
C ASP A 75 -15.40 5.20 -5.49
N PRO A 76 -16.54 5.92 -5.54
CA PRO A 76 -17.82 5.41 -5.07
C PRO A 76 -18.26 4.13 -5.77
N ILE A 77 -17.96 3.97 -7.07
CA ILE A 77 -18.30 2.78 -7.86
C ILE A 77 -17.51 1.56 -7.32
N ILE A 78 -16.20 1.71 -7.12
CA ILE A 78 -15.37 0.63 -6.58
C ILE A 78 -15.74 0.34 -5.13
N PHE A 79 -16.01 1.38 -4.33
CA PHE A 79 -16.46 1.21 -2.95
C PHE A 79 -17.75 0.40 -2.87
N LYS A 80 -18.76 0.74 -3.71
CA LYS A 80 -20.01 -0.04 -3.80
C LYS A 80 -19.73 -1.50 -4.12
N LYS A 81 -18.83 -1.76 -5.09
CA LYS A 81 -18.45 -3.11 -5.46
C LYS A 81 -17.81 -3.88 -4.28
N GLU A 82 -16.89 -3.25 -3.53
CA GLU A 82 -16.29 -3.85 -2.32
C GLU A 82 -17.37 -4.21 -1.28
N ILE A 83 -18.38 -3.33 -1.07
CA ILE A 83 -19.50 -3.59 -0.16
C ILE A 83 -20.32 -4.81 -0.63
N ASP A 84 -20.63 -4.87 -1.92
CA ASP A 84 -21.39 -6.00 -2.50
C ASP A 84 -20.60 -7.33 -2.38
N GLU A 85 -19.29 -7.29 -2.57
CA GLU A 85 -18.39 -8.46 -2.42
C GLU A 85 -18.22 -8.92 -0.97
N LEU A 86 -18.43 -8.04 0.01
CA LEU A 86 -18.40 -8.38 1.44
C LEU A 86 -19.73 -8.93 1.97
N ALA A 87 -20.84 -8.72 1.26
CA ALA A 87 -22.17 -9.16 1.69
C ALA A 87 -22.25 -10.66 2.07
N PRO A 88 -21.63 -11.62 1.34
CA PRO A 88 -21.70 -13.04 1.68
C PRO A 88 -21.07 -13.41 3.03
N TYR A 89 -20.21 -12.55 3.58
CA TYR A 89 -19.48 -12.82 4.82
C TYR A 89 -20.17 -12.31 6.07
N ASN A 90 -21.37 -11.70 5.96
CA ASN A 90 -22.14 -11.15 7.08
C ASN A 90 -21.37 -10.18 7.98
N VAL A 91 -20.47 -9.39 7.39
CA VAL A 91 -19.70 -8.36 8.11
C VAL A 91 -20.66 -7.23 8.51
N PRO A 92 -20.62 -6.73 9.77
CA PRO A 92 -21.51 -5.66 10.22
C PRO A 92 -21.04 -4.28 9.74
N LEU A 93 -20.99 -4.09 8.41
CA LEU A 93 -20.40 -2.93 7.75
C LEU A 93 -20.96 -1.59 8.20
N LYS A 94 -22.28 -1.53 8.50
CA LYS A 94 -22.93 -0.30 8.92
C LYS A 94 -22.53 0.15 10.32
N ASP A 95 -22.12 -0.80 11.16
CA ASP A 95 -21.78 -0.56 12.55
C ASP A 95 -20.28 -0.32 12.74
N ASN A 96 -19.44 -0.97 11.93
CA ASN A 96 -17.99 -0.97 12.13
C ASN A 96 -17.18 -0.27 11.05
N LEU A 97 -17.77 0.28 9.98
CA LEU A 97 -17.09 1.05 8.95
C LEU A 97 -17.50 2.51 8.97
N LEU A 98 -16.55 3.38 9.32
CA LEU A 98 -16.71 4.82 9.39
C LEU A 98 -15.88 5.50 8.28
N ILE A 99 -16.42 6.59 7.72
CA ILE A 99 -15.79 7.25 6.57
C ILE A 99 -15.59 8.74 6.90
N SER A 100 -14.36 9.21 6.70
CA SER A 100 -14.05 10.63 6.90
C SER A 100 -14.78 11.51 5.87
N ARG A 101 -15.53 12.54 6.35
CA ARG A 101 -16.09 13.59 5.50
C ARG A 101 -15.02 14.29 4.66
N LYS A 102 -13.78 14.33 5.13
CA LYS A 102 -12.67 15.03 4.45
C LYS A 102 -11.92 14.17 3.43
N ALA A 103 -12.24 12.88 3.28
CA ALA A 103 -11.72 12.07 2.19
C ALA A 103 -12.21 12.61 0.84
N HIS A 104 -11.40 12.48 -0.22
CA HIS A 104 -11.75 13.00 -1.54
C HIS A 104 -12.42 11.94 -2.41
N LEU A 105 -13.34 12.39 -3.25
CA LEU A 105 -14.03 11.54 -4.22
C LEU A 105 -13.24 11.45 -5.53
N ILE A 106 -13.08 10.24 -6.04
CA ILE A 106 -12.64 9.99 -7.40
C ILE A 106 -13.88 10.05 -8.31
N LEU A 107 -13.91 11.00 -9.21
CA LEU A 107 -14.96 11.13 -10.21
C LEU A 107 -14.64 10.27 -11.44
N PRO A 108 -15.64 9.91 -12.27
CA PRO A 108 -15.39 9.25 -13.56
C PRO A 108 -14.37 9.98 -14.42
N THR A 109 -14.43 11.30 -14.46
CA THR A 109 -13.51 12.16 -15.22
C THR A 109 -12.07 12.09 -14.72
N HIS A 110 -11.81 11.85 -13.43
CA HIS A 110 -10.46 11.60 -12.93
C HIS A 110 -9.85 10.33 -13.56
N ARG A 111 -10.64 9.27 -13.74
CA ARG A 111 -10.17 8.04 -14.39
C ARG A 111 -9.84 8.27 -15.86
N LEU A 112 -10.64 9.10 -16.53
CA LEU A 112 -10.40 9.49 -17.93
C LEU A 112 -9.12 10.33 -18.05
N LEU A 113 -8.90 11.28 -17.16
CA LEU A 113 -7.68 12.10 -17.12
C LEU A 113 -6.43 11.23 -16.87
N ASP A 114 -6.53 10.25 -15.95
CA ASP A 114 -5.43 9.31 -15.70
C ASP A 114 -5.11 8.49 -16.96
N ALA A 115 -6.12 7.96 -17.62
CA ALA A 115 -5.95 7.22 -18.87
C ALA A 115 -5.38 8.09 -20.00
N ALA A 116 -5.87 9.33 -20.17
CA ALA A 116 -5.38 10.27 -21.16
C ALA A 116 -3.92 10.66 -20.92
N SER A 117 -3.60 11.00 -19.67
CA SER A 117 -2.23 11.34 -19.27
C SER A 117 -1.26 10.19 -19.51
N GLU A 118 -1.64 8.98 -19.11
CA GLU A 118 -0.78 7.80 -19.29
C GLU A 118 -0.60 7.46 -20.77
N ALA A 119 -1.67 7.52 -21.58
CA ALA A 119 -1.61 7.27 -23.02
C ALA A 119 -0.72 8.30 -23.74
N SER A 120 -0.79 9.58 -23.35
CA SER A 120 -0.01 10.67 -23.97
C SER A 120 1.50 10.56 -23.76
N LYS A 121 1.95 9.86 -22.70
CA LYS A 121 3.38 9.69 -22.38
C LYS A 121 4.11 8.68 -23.27
N GLY A 122 3.41 7.87 -24.06
CA GLY A 122 4.02 6.89 -24.95
C GLY A 122 4.99 5.95 -24.22
N LYS A 123 6.29 6.00 -24.55
CA LYS A 123 7.33 5.18 -23.92
C LYS A 123 7.67 5.61 -22.47
N ALA A 124 7.35 6.84 -22.09
CA ALA A 124 7.62 7.40 -20.76
C ALA A 124 6.49 7.12 -19.75
N LYS A 125 5.65 6.10 -20.02
CA LYS A 125 4.57 5.68 -19.11
C LYS A 125 5.10 5.36 -17.72
N ILE A 126 4.40 5.85 -16.70
CA ILE A 126 4.70 5.53 -15.29
C ILE A 126 4.20 4.13 -14.94
N GLY A 127 3.18 3.66 -15.63
CA GLY A 127 2.51 2.39 -15.34
C GLY A 127 1.36 2.55 -14.35
N SER A 128 0.59 3.64 -14.47
CA SER A 128 -0.60 3.90 -13.66
C SER A 128 -1.56 2.71 -13.63
N THR A 129 -2.33 2.60 -12.56
CA THR A 129 -3.43 1.64 -12.41
C THR A 129 -4.71 2.10 -13.11
N LEU A 130 -4.72 3.28 -13.70
CA LEU A 130 -5.87 3.91 -14.39
C LEU A 130 -7.11 4.06 -13.49
N LYS A 131 -6.89 4.25 -12.20
CA LYS A 131 -7.95 4.41 -11.18
C LYS A 131 -8.21 5.88 -10.79
N GLY A 132 -7.61 6.83 -11.51
CA GLY A 132 -7.80 8.26 -11.27
C GLY A 132 -7.10 8.80 -10.02
N ILE A 133 -6.16 8.06 -9.44
CA ILE A 133 -5.49 8.43 -8.18
C ILE A 133 -4.73 9.76 -8.34
N GLY A 134 -3.86 9.85 -9.36
CA GLY A 134 -3.05 11.04 -9.62
C GLY A 134 -3.91 12.30 -9.81
N PRO A 135 -4.85 12.31 -10.76
CA PRO A 135 -5.74 13.46 -10.97
C PRO A 135 -6.54 13.87 -9.73
N THR A 136 -7.01 12.92 -8.92
CA THR A 136 -7.74 13.25 -7.69
C THR A 136 -6.83 13.93 -6.65
N TYR A 137 -5.57 13.48 -6.47
CA TYR A 137 -4.61 14.17 -5.60
C TYR A 137 -4.18 15.53 -6.18
N MET A 138 -4.12 15.70 -7.51
CA MET A 138 -3.91 17.00 -8.13
C MET A 138 -5.03 17.97 -7.75
N ASP A 139 -6.29 17.56 -7.84
CA ASP A 139 -7.41 18.40 -7.45
C ASP A 139 -7.47 18.65 -5.93
N LYS A 140 -7.14 17.67 -5.12
CA LYS A 140 -6.99 17.85 -3.66
C LYS A 140 -6.00 18.97 -3.36
N THR A 141 -4.80 18.91 -3.93
CA THR A 141 -3.74 19.91 -3.72
C THR A 141 -4.06 21.23 -4.39
N GLY A 142 -4.71 21.19 -5.56
CA GLY A 142 -5.23 22.34 -6.29
C GLY A 142 -6.46 23.00 -5.67
N ARG A 143 -7.03 22.42 -4.62
CA ARG A 143 -8.23 22.91 -3.90
C ARG A 143 -9.48 22.96 -4.76
N ASN A 144 -9.61 22.02 -5.71
CA ASN A 144 -10.76 21.88 -6.60
C ASN A 144 -11.58 20.61 -6.28
N GLY A 145 -10.95 19.61 -5.65
CA GLY A 145 -11.53 18.28 -5.47
C GLY A 145 -12.76 18.27 -4.56
N LEU A 146 -13.69 17.39 -4.85
CA LEU A 146 -14.85 17.11 -4.01
C LEU A 146 -14.48 16.16 -2.87
N ARG A 147 -15.04 16.42 -1.70
CA ARG A 147 -14.91 15.59 -0.52
C ARG A 147 -16.15 14.73 -0.30
N VAL A 148 -15.98 13.66 0.47
CA VAL A 148 -17.10 12.78 0.83
C VAL A 148 -18.22 13.58 1.52
N GLY A 149 -17.88 14.51 2.43
CA GLY A 149 -18.89 15.35 3.09
C GLY A 149 -19.71 16.24 2.16
N ASP A 150 -19.20 16.55 0.96
CA ASP A 150 -19.96 17.36 0.00
C ASP A 150 -21.23 16.65 -0.50
N ILE A 151 -21.26 15.29 -0.43
CA ILE A 151 -22.47 14.54 -0.84
C ILE A 151 -23.67 14.80 0.08
N GLU A 152 -23.45 15.32 1.30
CA GLU A 152 -24.52 15.69 2.23
C GLU A 152 -25.13 17.08 1.90
N LEU A 153 -24.53 17.85 1.00
CA LEU A 153 -24.96 19.22 0.65
C LEU A 153 -25.99 19.22 -0.49
N ASP A 154 -26.92 20.17 -0.44
CA ASP A 154 -27.98 20.31 -1.46
C ASP A 154 -27.42 20.70 -2.85
N ASP A 155 -26.27 21.38 -2.90
CA ASP A 155 -25.59 21.81 -4.12
C ASP A 155 -24.55 20.82 -4.67
N PHE A 156 -24.50 19.60 -4.14
CA PHE A 156 -23.49 18.59 -4.53
C PHE A 156 -23.44 18.36 -6.05
N GLU A 157 -24.59 18.22 -6.70
CA GLU A 157 -24.64 17.98 -8.15
C GLU A 157 -24.07 19.17 -8.94
N ALA A 158 -24.37 20.40 -8.51
CA ALA A 158 -23.81 21.59 -9.15
C ALA A 158 -22.26 21.65 -9.00
N ARG A 159 -21.75 21.32 -7.82
CA ARG A 159 -20.30 21.22 -7.58
C ARG A 159 -19.66 20.13 -8.45
N TYR A 160 -20.34 18.99 -8.58
CA TYR A 160 -19.90 17.89 -9.43
C TYR A 160 -19.79 18.37 -10.89
N ARG A 161 -20.84 19.04 -11.43
CA ARG A 161 -20.85 19.57 -12.81
C ARG A 161 -19.70 20.57 -13.03
N ASN A 162 -19.53 21.51 -12.15
CA ASN A 162 -18.45 22.50 -12.25
C ASN A 162 -17.05 21.86 -12.33
N LEU A 163 -16.84 20.76 -11.61
CA LEU A 163 -15.54 20.06 -11.63
C LEU A 163 -15.40 19.20 -12.89
N THR A 164 -16.47 18.52 -13.32
CA THR A 164 -16.43 17.69 -14.54
C THR A 164 -16.27 18.54 -15.79
N ASP A 165 -16.90 19.69 -15.89
CA ASP A 165 -16.75 20.63 -17.02
C ASP A 165 -15.26 21.04 -17.17
N LYS A 166 -14.62 21.39 -16.06
CA LYS A 166 -13.18 21.69 -16.04
C LYS A 166 -12.34 20.49 -16.52
N HIS A 167 -12.70 19.27 -16.10
CA HIS A 167 -11.98 18.05 -16.52
C HIS A 167 -12.19 17.78 -18.02
N GLU A 168 -13.37 18.03 -18.56
CA GLU A 168 -13.64 17.90 -19.99
C GLU A 168 -12.80 18.89 -20.81
N GLU A 169 -12.67 20.13 -20.36
CA GLU A 169 -11.76 21.10 -20.96
C GLU A 169 -10.29 20.60 -20.94
N MET A 170 -9.87 20.01 -19.82
CA MET A 170 -8.52 19.43 -19.72
C MET A 170 -8.36 18.22 -20.65
N LEU A 171 -9.36 17.33 -20.73
CA LEU A 171 -9.36 16.16 -21.62
C LEU A 171 -9.26 16.56 -23.09
N ALA A 172 -9.93 17.64 -23.50
CA ALA A 172 -9.88 18.16 -24.87
C ALA A 172 -8.45 18.57 -25.32
N ASN A 173 -7.56 18.88 -24.36
CA ASN A 173 -6.16 19.21 -24.67
C ASN A 173 -5.27 17.97 -24.90
N TYR A 174 -5.71 16.78 -24.49
CA TYR A 174 -4.99 15.55 -24.77
C TYR A 174 -5.26 15.10 -26.22
N LYS A 175 -4.20 14.88 -26.98
CA LYS A 175 -4.27 14.39 -28.37
C LYS A 175 -4.32 12.86 -28.40
N VAL A 176 -5.21 12.26 -27.62
CA VAL A 176 -5.39 10.81 -27.52
C VAL A 176 -6.88 10.50 -27.63
N ASP A 177 -7.19 9.43 -28.35
CA ASP A 177 -8.56 8.93 -28.46
C ASP A 177 -8.86 7.98 -27.31
N ILE A 178 -9.71 8.41 -26.37
CA ILE A 178 -10.20 7.59 -25.28
C ILE A 178 -11.70 7.40 -25.47
N GLN A 179 -12.09 6.17 -25.75
CA GLN A 179 -13.49 5.81 -25.92
C GLN A 179 -14.15 5.67 -24.53
N TYR A 180 -15.20 6.47 -24.29
CA TYR A 180 -15.98 6.39 -23.05
C TYR A 180 -17.41 6.90 -23.24
N ASN A 181 -18.30 6.40 -22.39
CA ASN A 181 -19.66 6.93 -22.27
C ASN A 181 -19.79 7.64 -20.92
N LEU A 182 -19.56 8.95 -20.89
CA LEU A 182 -19.57 9.71 -19.63
C LEU A 182 -20.94 9.65 -18.94
N LYS A 183 -22.04 9.69 -19.69
CA LYS A 183 -23.41 9.64 -19.11
C LYS A 183 -23.67 8.34 -18.35
N GLU A 184 -23.20 7.22 -18.88
CA GLU A 184 -23.33 5.93 -18.23
C GLU A 184 -22.47 5.84 -16.96
N LEU A 185 -21.20 6.29 -17.04
CA LEU A 185 -20.30 6.36 -15.89
C LEU A 185 -20.81 7.29 -14.79
N GLU A 186 -21.43 8.41 -15.15
CA GLU A 186 -22.05 9.32 -14.19
C GLU A 186 -23.28 8.73 -13.53
N ALA A 187 -24.14 8.05 -14.29
CA ALA A 187 -25.29 7.36 -13.71
C ALA A 187 -24.86 6.32 -12.67
N GLU A 188 -23.84 5.52 -13.00
CA GLU A 188 -23.25 4.54 -12.07
C GLU A 188 -22.63 5.21 -10.84
N PHE A 189 -21.92 6.33 -11.04
CA PHE A 189 -21.34 7.11 -9.96
C PHE A 189 -22.39 7.62 -8.98
N PHE A 190 -23.48 8.23 -9.46
CA PHE A 190 -24.53 8.77 -8.59
C PHE A 190 -25.28 7.66 -7.84
N GLU A 191 -25.50 6.49 -8.46
CA GLU A 191 -26.06 5.33 -7.75
C GLU A 191 -25.11 4.84 -6.65
N ALA A 192 -23.79 4.80 -6.92
CA ALA A 192 -22.80 4.43 -5.92
C ALA A 192 -22.68 5.46 -4.78
N VAL A 193 -22.85 6.75 -5.07
CA VAL A 193 -22.93 7.82 -4.06
C VAL A 193 -24.09 7.60 -3.10
N LYS A 194 -25.24 7.10 -3.57
CA LYS A 194 -26.37 6.74 -2.67
C LYS A 194 -25.98 5.65 -1.68
N VAL A 195 -25.20 4.66 -2.11
CA VAL A 195 -24.67 3.62 -1.21
C VAL A 195 -23.72 4.24 -0.18
N LEU A 196 -22.81 5.11 -0.61
CA LEU A 196 -21.86 5.79 0.27
C LEU A 196 -22.59 6.66 1.32
N LYS A 197 -23.64 7.38 0.95
CA LYS A 197 -24.53 8.14 1.87
C LYS A 197 -25.13 7.26 2.98
N GLY A 198 -25.29 5.98 2.74
CA GLY A 198 -25.83 5.04 3.72
C GLY A 198 -24.84 4.62 4.82
N PHE A 199 -23.60 5.10 4.81
CA PHE A 199 -22.59 4.84 5.83
C PHE A 199 -22.47 6.00 6.82
N GLN A 200 -21.88 5.75 7.97
CA GLN A 200 -21.62 6.78 8.96
C GLN A 200 -20.44 7.66 8.51
N LEU A 201 -20.72 8.90 8.15
CA LEU A 201 -19.72 9.90 7.82
C LEU A 201 -19.30 10.63 9.10
N ILE A 202 -17.99 10.75 9.33
CA ILE A 202 -17.43 11.30 10.57
C ILE A 202 -16.40 12.40 10.30
N ASP A 203 -16.17 13.24 11.29
CA ASP A 203 -14.99 14.09 11.39
C ASP A 203 -13.87 13.26 12.03
N SER A 204 -13.11 12.57 11.18
CA SER A 204 -12.20 11.50 11.60
C SER A 204 -11.12 11.94 12.58
N GLU A 205 -10.62 13.17 12.46
CA GLU A 205 -9.63 13.74 13.37
C GLU A 205 -10.19 13.93 14.79
N GLU A 206 -11.44 14.36 14.93
CA GLU A 206 -12.10 14.49 16.23
C GLU A 206 -12.41 13.10 16.81
N TYR A 207 -12.95 12.21 15.99
CA TYR A 207 -13.23 10.83 16.42
C TYR A 207 -11.98 10.15 16.98
N LEU A 208 -10.85 10.20 16.25
CA LEU A 208 -9.59 9.59 16.67
C LEU A 208 -8.99 10.27 17.89
N TYR A 209 -9.12 11.61 18.00
CA TYR A 209 -8.68 12.34 19.19
C TYR A 209 -9.44 11.91 20.45
N GLN A 210 -10.75 11.75 20.37
CA GLN A 210 -11.56 11.27 21.50
C GLN A 210 -11.26 9.80 21.81
N ALA A 211 -11.07 8.96 20.80
CA ALA A 211 -10.69 7.56 20.98
C ALA A 211 -9.34 7.44 21.73
N LEU A 212 -8.35 8.23 21.36
CA LEU A 212 -7.06 8.28 22.07
C LEU A 212 -7.23 8.71 23.52
N LYS A 213 -8.06 9.72 23.81
CA LYS A 213 -8.35 10.13 25.19
C LYS A 213 -9.00 9.03 26.01
N GLN A 214 -9.82 8.19 25.39
CA GLN A 214 -10.48 7.04 26.03
C GLN A 214 -9.56 5.81 26.18
N GLY A 215 -8.31 5.90 25.74
CA GLY A 215 -7.37 4.79 25.86
C GLY A 215 -7.45 3.76 24.74
N LYS A 216 -8.16 4.05 23.68
CA LYS A 216 -8.29 3.15 22.54
C LYS A 216 -6.97 2.97 21.80
N LYS A 217 -6.69 1.73 21.38
CA LYS A 217 -5.53 1.38 20.57
C LYS A 217 -5.87 1.52 19.10
N ILE A 218 -5.08 2.27 18.35
CA ILE A 218 -5.31 2.58 16.95
C ILE A 218 -4.15 2.06 16.14
N LEU A 219 -4.44 1.28 15.08
CA LEU A 219 -3.48 0.90 14.04
C LEU A 219 -3.79 1.67 12.76
N ALA A 220 -2.85 2.48 12.31
CA ALA A 220 -2.92 3.17 11.03
C ALA A 220 -2.35 2.28 9.93
N GLU A 221 -3.20 1.90 8.99
CA GLU A 221 -2.88 1.03 7.87
C GLU A 221 -2.43 1.84 6.66
N GLY A 222 -1.16 1.65 6.23
CA GLY A 222 -0.62 2.21 5.00
C GLY A 222 -0.96 1.40 3.75
N ALA A 223 -0.88 2.05 2.61
CA ALA A 223 -0.97 1.44 1.29
C ALA A 223 0.29 1.74 0.48
N GLN A 224 0.52 1.00 -0.60
CA GLN A 224 1.75 1.06 -1.40
C GLN A 224 3.00 0.78 -0.53
N GLY A 225 4.11 1.48 -0.74
CA GLY A 225 5.34 1.32 0.03
C GLY A 225 6.18 2.58 0.02
N SER A 226 7.14 2.70 0.93
CA SER A 226 7.94 3.91 1.15
C SER A 226 8.71 4.36 -0.10
N LEU A 227 9.16 3.42 -0.93
CA LEU A 227 9.85 3.75 -2.18
C LEU A 227 8.90 4.23 -3.31
N LEU A 228 7.59 4.24 -3.05
CA LEU A 228 6.55 4.84 -3.90
C LEU A 228 6.01 6.16 -3.32
N ASP A 229 6.57 6.69 -2.24
CA ASP A 229 6.16 7.96 -1.65
C ASP A 229 6.35 9.11 -2.64
N ILE A 230 5.41 10.08 -2.66
CA ILE A 230 5.45 11.20 -3.62
C ILE A 230 6.67 12.09 -3.44
N ASP A 231 7.15 12.25 -2.20
CA ASP A 231 8.29 13.12 -1.86
C ASP A 231 9.62 12.36 -1.77
N PHE A 232 9.59 11.16 -1.18
CA PHE A 232 10.79 10.38 -0.82
C PHE A 232 10.98 9.11 -1.66
N GLY A 233 10.04 8.78 -2.54
CA GLY A 233 10.13 7.61 -3.40
C GLY A 233 11.02 7.82 -4.63
N THR A 234 11.04 6.81 -5.50
CA THR A 234 11.83 6.80 -6.76
C THR A 234 11.13 7.62 -7.85
N TYR A 235 10.98 8.92 -7.63
CA TYR A 235 10.33 9.87 -8.55
C TYR A 235 10.95 9.81 -9.96
N PRO A 236 10.14 9.88 -11.07
CA PRO A 236 8.69 10.09 -11.09
C PRO A 236 7.84 8.81 -10.97
N PHE A 237 8.45 7.65 -10.76
CA PHE A 237 7.78 6.35 -10.70
C PHE A 237 7.25 6.06 -9.29
N VAL A 238 6.33 6.90 -8.81
CA VAL A 238 5.77 6.92 -7.45
C VAL A 238 4.25 7.00 -7.50
N THR A 239 3.60 6.81 -6.35
CA THR A 239 2.18 7.15 -6.16
C THR A 239 2.04 8.64 -5.83
N SER A 240 0.83 9.17 -5.91
CA SER A 240 0.55 10.59 -5.64
C SER A 240 0.24 10.88 -4.17
N SER A 241 0.56 9.97 -3.27
CA SER A 241 0.30 10.12 -1.83
C SER A 241 1.55 9.90 -0.98
N ASN A 242 1.53 10.41 0.26
CA ASN A 242 2.59 10.17 1.23
C ASN A 242 2.39 8.80 1.90
N THR A 243 3.31 7.88 1.63
CA THR A 243 3.27 6.49 2.10
C THR A 243 4.14 6.25 3.34
N THR A 244 4.94 7.23 3.73
CA THR A 244 5.78 7.23 4.93
C THR A 244 4.98 7.54 6.19
N ALA A 245 5.61 7.44 7.36
CA ALA A 245 4.95 7.70 8.66
C ALA A 245 4.32 9.10 8.75
N ALA A 246 4.93 10.12 8.14
CA ALA A 246 4.39 11.47 8.11
C ALA A 246 3.01 11.54 7.42
N GLY A 247 2.77 10.67 6.43
CA GLY A 247 1.48 10.55 5.75
C GLY A 247 0.32 10.17 6.66
N ALA A 248 0.57 9.42 7.74
CA ALA A 248 -0.46 9.07 8.71
C ALA A 248 -0.93 10.30 9.52
N CYS A 249 -0.02 11.21 9.84
CA CYS A 249 -0.37 12.43 10.56
C CYS A 249 -1.36 13.29 9.75
N THR A 250 -1.06 13.52 8.48
CA THR A 250 -1.92 14.32 7.59
C THR A 250 -3.17 13.56 7.13
N GLY A 251 -3.03 12.23 6.92
CA GLY A 251 -4.09 11.39 6.39
C GLY A 251 -5.17 10.96 7.40
N LEU A 252 -4.89 11.12 8.70
CA LEU A 252 -5.85 10.86 9.79
C LEU A 252 -6.14 12.09 10.65
N GLY A 253 -5.37 13.17 10.50
CA GLY A 253 -5.47 14.35 11.35
C GLY A 253 -4.95 14.09 12.78
N VAL A 254 -3.96 13.20 12.95
CA VAL A 254 -3.34 12.92 14.24
C VAL A 254 -2.05 13.71 14.44
N ALA A 255 -1.79 14.15 15.66
CA ALA A 255 -0.58 14.91 15.97
C ALA A 255 0.68 14.01 15.83
N PRO A 256 1.82 14.52 15.32
CA PRO A 256 3.06 13.73 15.21
C PRO A 256 3.50 13.07 16.52
N ARG A 257 3.33 13.77 17.66
CA ARG A 257 3.66 13.23 19.00
C ARG A 257 2.74 12.11 19.47
N SER A 258 1.65 11.85 18.74
CA SER A 258 0.72 10.75 19.03
C SER A 258 1.09 9.47 18.28
N ILE A 259 2.13 9.50 17.43
CA ILE A 259 2.64 8.32 16.78
C ILE A 259 3.42 7.48 17.80
N GLY A 260 3.08 6.19 17.84
CA GLY A 260 3.73 5.18 18.67
C GLY A 260 4.70 4.33 17.87
N GLU A 261 4.44 3.02 17.85
CA GLU A 261 5.26 2.08 17.08
C GLU A 261 5.07 2.29 15.57
N VAL A 262 6.17 2.22 14.84
CA VAL A 262 6.18 2.22 13.37
C VAL A 262 6.64 0.85 12.89
N ILE A 263 5.66 0.03 12.49
CA ILE A 263 5.84 -1.35 12.04
C ILE A 263 6.13 -1.32 10.54
N GLY A 264 7.36 -1.64 10.17
CA GLY A 264 7.79 -1.71 8.78
C GLY A 264 7.66 -3.12 8.21
N ILE A 265 6.97 -3.27 7.08
CA ILE A 265 6.83 -4.57 6.39
C ILE A 265 7.69 -4.59 5.15
N PHE A 266 8.47 -5.65 4.98
CA PHE A 266 9.25 -5.93 3.78
C PHE A 266 9.20 -7.42 3.42
N LYS A 267 9.40 -7.77 2.15
CA LYS A 267 9.62 -9.15 1.72
C LYS A 267 11.07 -9.55 1.92
N ALA A 268 11.32 -10.82 2.16
CA ALA A 268 12.69 -11.39 2.23
C ALA A 268 13.49 -11.20 0.91
N TYR A 269 12.82 -10.75 -0.15
CA TYR A 269 13.38 -10.32 -1.44
C TYR A 269 12.68 -9.03 -1.89
N THR A 270 12.99 -8.51 -3.08
CA THR A 270 12.38 -7.27 -3.55
C THR A 270 11.47 -7.53 -4.75
N THR A 271 10.34 -6.82 -4.81
CA THR A 271 9.47 -6.82 -6.00
C THR A 271 9.03 -5.42 -6.38
N ARG A 272 8.77 -5.20 -7.67
CA ARG A 272 8.24 -3.96 -8.20
C ARG A 272 7.22 -4.22 -9.30
N VAL A 273 6.13 -3.43 -9.34
CA VAL A 273 5.18 -3.38 -10.44
C VAL A 273 5.41 -2.12 -11.26
N GLY A 274 5.29 -2.22 -12.59
CA GLY A 274 5.42 -1.07 -13.49
C GLY A 274 6.84 -0.63 -13.75
N SER A 275 6.96 0.57 -14.28
CA SER A 275 8.24 1.16 -14.70
C SER A 275 9.03 1.71 -13.52
N GLY A 276 10.25 2.14 -13.80
CA GLY A 276 11.15 2.78 -12.85
C GLY A 276 12.30 1.89 -12.39
N PRO A 277 13.26 2.47 -11.65
CA PRO A 277 14.49 1.81 -11.29
C PRO A 277 14.28 0.63 -10.34
N PHE A 278 15.06 -0.41 -10.54
CA PHE A 278 15.10 -1.59 -9.70
C PHE A 278 16.50 -2.22 -9.73
N PRO A 279 17.45 -1.70 -8.94
CA PRO A 279 18.87 -2.08 -9.03
C PRO A 279 19.16 -3.56 -8.88
N THR A 280 18.37 -4.27 -8.07
CA THR A 280 18.56 -5.70 -7.78
C THR A 280 17.68 -6.61 -8.62
N GLU A 281 17.03 -6.11 -9.68
CA GLU A 281 16.17 -6.91 -10.58
C GLU A 281 16.91 -8.08 -11.20
N LEU A 282 16.25 -9.22 -11.31
CA LEU A 282 16.77 -10.45 -11.88
C LEU A 282 16.04 -10.81 -13.16
N PHE A 283 16.84 -11.20 -14.17
CA PHE A 283 16.37 -11.65 -15.49
C PHE A 283 16.73 -13.11 -15.75
N ASP A 284 17.15 -13.82 -14.71
CA ASP A 284 17.62 -15.20 -14.73
C ASP A 284 16.59 -16.18 -14.11
N GLU A 285 16.98 -17.44 -13.97
CA GLU A 285 16.18 -18.51 -13.36
C GLU A 285 15.78 -18.18 -11.91
N ALA A 286 16.63 -17.47 -11.15
CA ALA A 286 16.32 -17.09 -9.78
C ALA A 286 15.14 -16.11 -9.74
N GLY A 287 15.13 -15.11 -10.63
CA GLY A 287 14.01 -14.18 -10.76
C GLY A 287 12.71 -14.86 -11.20
N GLU A 288 12.80 -15.84 -12.10
CA GLU A 288 11.64 -16.63 -12.53
C GLU A 288 11.11 -17.49 -11.38
N THR A 289 11.98 -18.17 -10.65
CA THR A 289 11.61 -18.98 -9.47
C THR A 289 10.89 -18.13 -8.41
N MET A 290 11.42 -16.95 -8.06
CA MET A 290 10.76 -16.02 -7.13
C MET A 290 9.35 -15.62 -7.64
N THR A 291 9.21 -15.39 -8.95
CA THR A 291 7.91 -15.03 -9.55
C THR A 291 6.89 -16.16 -9.42
N GLN A 292 7.28 -17.39 -9.76
CA GLN A 292 6.37 -18.53 -9.79
C GLN A 292 6.02 -19.00 -8.38
N VAL A 293 7.02 -19.26 -7.54
CA VAL A 293 6.83 -19.71 -6.16
C VAL A 293 6.11 -18.64 -5.33
N GLY A 294 6.54 -17.38 -5.49
CA GLY A 294 5.95 -16.24 -4.81
C GLY A 294 4.58 -15.83 -5.35
N ARG A 295 4.13 -16.38 -6.48
CA ARG A 295 2.90 -15.96 -7.20
C ARG A 295 2.89 -14.44 -7.36
N GLU A 296 4.00 -13.90 -7.89
CA GLU A 296 4.21 -12.45 -7.96
C GLU A 296 3.45 -11.82 -9.14
N PHE A 297 2.13 -11.75 -8.95
CA PHE A 297 1.18 -11.07 -9.83
C PHE A 297 0.33 -10.08 -9.03
N GLY A 298 0.07 -8.92 -9.62
CA GLY A 298 -0.70 -7.87 -8.96
C GLY A 298 -2.14 -8.29 -8.67
N ALA A 299 -2.58 -8.20 -7.41
CA ALA A 299 -3.94 -8.59 -7.00
C ALA A 299 -5.04 -7.83 -7.74
N THR A 300 -4.81 -6.55 -8.06
CA THR A 300 -5.78 -5.67 -8.74
C THR A 300 -5.68 -5.73 -10.27
N THR A 301 -4.47 -5.81 -10.82
CA THR A 301 -4.24 -5.67 -12.27
C THR A 301 -3.82 -6.95 -12.95
N GLY A 302 -3.49 -8.01 -12.21
CA GLY A 302 -2.92 -9.25 -12.73
C GLY A 302 -1.52 -9.10 -13.34
N ARG A 303 -0.94 -7.89 -13.36
CA ARG A 303 0.38 -7.65 -13.95
C ARG A 303 1.46 -8.41 -13.19
N ARG A 304 2.38 -9.03 -13.93
CA ARG A 304 3.57 -9.67 -13.37
C ARG A 304 4.40 -8.63 -12.61
N ARG A 305 4.86 -9.00 -11.41
CA ARG A 305 5.83 -8.21 -10.66
C ARG A 305 7.24 -8.58 -11.11
N ARG A 306 8.08 -7.58 -11.26
CA ARG A 306 9.53 -7.71 -11.40
C ARG A 306 10.07 -8.20 -10.07
N CYS A 307 10.99 -9.17 -10.08
CA CYS A 307 11.57 -9.77 -8.87
C CYS A 307 13.08 -9.56 -8.83
N GLY A 308 13.63 -9.45 -7.64
CA GLY A 308 15.07 -9.29 -7.44
C GLY A 308 15.50 -9.62 -6.02
N TRP A 309 16.80 -9.74 -5.81
CA TRP A 309 17.37 -9.92 -4.47
C TRP A 309 17.02 -8.76 -3.54
N LEU A 310 17.06 -9.01 -2.23
CA LEU A 310 16.77 -7.97 -1.24
C LEU A 310 17.71 -6.77 -1.42
N ASP A 311 17.13 -5.59 -1.62
CA ASP A 311 17.84 -4.32 -1.68
C ASP A 311 17.89 -3.70 -0.28
N LEU A 312 18.95 -3.99 0.45
CA LEU A 312 19.12 -3.52 1.82
C LEU A 312 19.45 -2.02 1.88
N VAL A 313 20.05 -1.46 0.83
CA VAL A 313 20.33 -0.02 0.76
C VAL A 313 19.02 0.77 0.67
N ALA A 314 18.12 0.34 -0.21
CA ALA A 314 16.80 0.94 -0.33
C ALA A 314 15.94 0.70 0.92
N LEU A 315 16.07 -0.48 1.55
CA LEU A 315 15.35 -0.80 2.79
C LEU A 315 15.82 0.07 3.97
N LYS A 316 17.13 0.27 4.13
CA LYS A 316 17.70 1.19 5.14
C LYS A 316 17.17 2.61 4.97
N TYR A 317 17.10 3.08 3.73
CA TYR A 317 16.53 4.40 3.44
C TYR A 317 15.05 4.48 3.85
N ALA A 318 14.23 3.49 3.51
CA ALA A 318 12.83 3.45 3.88
C ALA A 318 12.62 3.42 5.41
N VAL A 319 13.44 2.65 6.12
CA VAL A 319 13.50 2.60 7.58
C VAL A 319 13.78 3.99 8.16
N GLN A 320 14.79 4.66 7.63
CA GLN A 320 15.24 5.98 8.11
C GLN A 320 14.16 7.05 7.91
N VAL A 321 13.57 7.16 6.70
CA VAL A 321 12.58 8.22 6.40
C VAL A 321 11.24 8.02 7.10
N SER A 322 10.93 6.78 7.50
CA SER A 322 9.70 6.44 8.22
C SER A 322 9.87 6.32 9.73
N GLY A 323 11.12 6.32 10.25
CA GLY A 323 11.37 6.14 11.68
C GLY A 323 10.86 4.80 12.21
N VAL A 324 11.12 3.71 11.46
CA VAL A 324 10.65 2.37 11.79
C VAL A 324 11.23 1.90 13.12
N THR A 325 10.40 1.32 13.99
CA THR A 325 10.77 0.83 15.32
C THR A 325 10.84 -0.69 15.40
N GLN A 326 10.10 -1.38 14.54
CA GLN A 326 10.11 -2.84 14.44
C GLN A 326 9.76 -3.30 13.03
N LEU A 327 10.21 -4.48 12.68
CA LEU A 327 10.11 -5.04 11.33
C LEU A 327 9.28 -6.33 11.29
N VAL A 328 8.62 -6.51 10.14
CA VAL A 328 7.92 -7.74 9.75
C VAL A 328 8.51 -8.21 8.42
N MET A 329 9.12 -9.39 8.42
CA MET A 329 9.65 -10.02 7.21
C MET A 329 8.61 -10.95 6.60
N MET A 330 8.26 -10.71 5.35
CA MET A 330 7.27 -11.47 4.60
C MET A 330 7.91 -12.42 3.61
N LYS A 331 7.19 -13.51 3.30
CA LYS A 331 7.53 -14.42 2.21
C LYS A 331 8.91 -15.10 2.34
N ALA A 332 9.31 -15.47 3.55
CA ALA A 332 10.51 -16.28 3.77
C ALA A 332 10.41 -17.65 3.07
N ASP A 333 9.20 -18.21 2.98
CA ASP A 333 8.87 -19.45 2.30
C ASP A 333 9.25 -19.44 0.80
N VAL A 334 9.19 -18.31 0.14
CA VAL A 334 9.51 -18.18 -1.30
C VAL A 334 10.99 -18.40 -1.59
N LEU A 335 11.85 -18.14 -0.61
CA LEU A 335 13.30 -18.36 -0.73
C LEU A 335 13.74 -19.77 -0.34
N SER A 336 12.81 -20.65 0.06
CA SER A 336 13.12 -22.06 0.27
C SER A 336 13.54 -22.74 -1.04
N GLY A 337 14.68 -23.43 -1.02
CA GLY A 337 15.22 -24.12 -2.17
C GLY A 337 16.39 -23.42 -2.89
N PHE A 338 16.71 -22.19 -2.50
CA PHE A 338 17.95 -21.55 -2.94
C PHE A 338 19.14 -22.00 -2.09
N ASP A 339 20.27 -22.39 -2.73
CA ASP A 339 21.52 -22.71 -2.04
C ASP A 339 22.18 -21.46 -1.47
N THR A 340 22.12 -20.37 -2.22
CA THR A 340 22.74 -19.08 -1.88
C THR A 340 21.74 -17.95 -2.08
N LEU A 341 21.63 -17.09 -1.09
CA LEU A 341 20.85 -15.85 -1.14
C LEU A 341 21.80 -14.67 -1.27
N LYS A 342 21.40 -13.66 -2.03
CA LYS A 342 22.18 -12.43 -2.19
C LYS A 342 21.41 -11.26 -1.58
N VAL A 343 22.11 -10.44 -0.80
CA VAL A 343 21.59 -9.20 -0.22
C VAL A 343 22.43 -8.05 -0.71
N CYS A 344 21.81 -7.06 -1.36
CA CYS A 344 22.51 -5.86 -1.82
C CYS A 344 22.82 -4.95 -0.62
N THR A 345 24.09 -4.88 -0.23
CA THR A 345 24.56 -4.14 0.94
C THR A 345 25.16 -2.76 0.62
N SER A 346 25.50 -2.54 -0.65
CA SER A 346 25.99 -1.26 -1.16
C SER A 346 25.74 -1.15 -2.66
N TYR A 347 25.92 0.04 -3.21
CA TYR A 347 25.91 0.28 -4.64
C TYR A 347 27.24 0.78 -5.13
N LEU A 348 27.68 0.34 -6.30
CA LEU A 348 28.70 1.02 -7.06
C LEU A 348 28.02 2.11 -7.89
N TYR A 349 28.19 3.38 -7.50
CA TYR A 349 27.59 4.55 -8.13
C TYR A 349 28.69 5.43 -8.73
N LYS A 350 28.69 5.57 -10.06
CA LYS A 350 29.72 6.35 -10.79
C LYS A 350 31.16 5.98 -10.38
N GLY A 351 31.40 4.67 -10.21
CA GLY A 351 32.72 4.13 -9.86
C GLY A 351 33.12 4.25 -8.39
N LYS A 352 32.20 4.67 -7.50
CA LYS A 352 32.41 4.75 -6.05
C LYS A 352 31.38 3.89 -5.32
N GLU A 353 31.82 3.15 -4.33
CA GLU A 353 30.93 2.41 -3.46
C GLU A 353 30.22 3.36 -2.49
N ILE A 354 28.88 3.25 -2.43
CA ILE A 354 28.00 4.02 -1.54
C ILE A 354 27.04 3.09 -0.79
N LYS A 355 26.62 3.48 0.42
CA LYS A 355 25.68 2.74 1.28
C LYS A 355 24.38 3.52 1.53
N HIS A 356 24.05 4.47 0.69
CA HIS A 356 22.82 5.25 0.75
C HIS A 356 22.16 5.29 -0.63
N LEU A 357 20.85 5.52 -0.64
CA LEU A 357 20.07 5.66 -1.88
C LEU A 357 20.48 6.97 -2.59
N PRO A 358 21.05 6.91 -3.81
CA PRO A 358 21.41 8.12 -4.52
C PRO A 358 20.18 8.80 -5.13
N TYR A 359 20.23 10.12 -5.34
CA TYR A 359 19.14 10.87 -5.97
C TYR A 359 18.77 10.30 -7.35
N ASN A 360 19.77 10.01 -8.19
CA ASN A 360 19.55 9.34 -9.48
C ASN A 360 19.90 7.86 -9.36
N ILE A 361 18.86 7.05 -9.11
CA ILE A 361 18.93 5.58 -8.94
C ILE A 361 18.74 4.82 -10.27
N GLU A 362 18.75 5.47 -11.42
CA GLU A 362 18.61 4.79 -12.72
C GLU A 362 19.65 3.68 -12.90
N GLU A 363 19.25 2.55 -13.48
CA GLU A 363 20.04 1.32 -13.61
C GLU A 363 21.44 1.55 -14.24
N GLN A 364 21.52 2.45 -15.23
CA GLN A 364 22.78 2.80 -15.87
C GLN A 364 23.80 3.48 -14.95
N ASN A 365 23.38 3.98 -13.78
CA ASN A 365 24.23 4.69 -12.83
C ASN A 365 24.54 3.87 -11.57
N VAL A 366 23.83 2.78 -11.34
CA VAL A 366 23.86 2.00 -10.09
C VAL A 366 24.09 0.54 -10.40
N THR A 367 25.15 -0.04 -9.82
CA THR A 367 25.38 -1.49 -9.84
C THR A 367 25.32 -2.02 -8.42
N PRO A 368 24.45 -3.03 -8.12
CA PRO A 368 24.35 -3.59 -6.78
C PRO A 368 25.61 -4.40 -6.42
N VAL A 369 26.07 -4.25 -5.18
CA VAL A 369 27.13 -5.05 -4.56
C VAL A 369 26.49 -5.96 -3.53
N TYR A 370 26.74 -7.26 -3.66
CA TYR A 370 26.05 -8.28 -2.87
C TYR A 370 26.93 -8.88 -1.80
N THR A 371 26.32 -9.13 -0.64
CA THR A 371 26.78 -10.11 0.35
C THR A 371 26.01 -11.40 0.11
N GLU A 372 26.73 -12.53 0.06
CA GLU A 372 26.14 -13.85 -0.11
C GLU A 372 25.93 -14.52 1.25
N LEU A 373 24.75 -15.10 1.43
CA LEU A 373 24.33 -15.83 2.61
C LEU A 373 23.89 -17.25 2.20
N LYS A 374 24.02 -18.21 3.07
CA LYS A 374 23.55 -19.57 2.83
C LYS A 374 22.01 -19.59 2.83
N GLY A 375 21.43 -20.28 1.86
CA GLY A 375 19.99 -20.48 1.76
C GLY A 375 19.50 -21.68 2.56
N TRP A 376 18.19 -21.91 2.55
CA TRP A 376 17.51 -23.02 3.23
C TRP A 376 16.62 -23.81 2.28
N HIS A 377 16.44 -25.11 2.58
CA HIS A 377 15.66 -26.03 1.74
C HIS A 377 14.42 -26.59 2.44
N GLN A 378 14.19 -26.21 3.70
CA GLN A 378 13.07 -26.69 4.49
C GLN A 378 11.76 -26.04 4.05
N ASN A 379 10.68 -26.81 3.98
CA ASN A 379 9.33 -26.27 3.89
C ASN A 379 8.99 -25.55 5.21
N LEU A 380 8.63 -24.27 5.13
CA LEU A 380 8.38 -23.43 6.31
C LEU A 380 6.90 -23.35 6.71
N THR A 381 5.97 -23.74 5.81
CA THR A 381 4.54 -23.43 5.94
C THR A 381 3.86 -24.05 7.16
N ASP A 382 4.41 -25.14 7.68
CA ASP A 382 3.87 -25.86 8.85
C ASP A 382 4.57 -25.47 10.17
N ILE A 383 5.65 -24.67 10.10
CA ILE A 383 6.37 -24.22 11.28
C ILE A 383 5.57 -23.13 12.00
N LYS A 384 5.45 -23.27 13.33
CA LYS A 384 4.71 -22.34 14.19
C LYS A 384 5.58 -21.65 15.24
N ASP A 385 6.77 -22.15 15.48
CA ASP A 385 7.70 -21.64 16.49
C ASP A 385 8.99 -21.18 15.83
N TYR A 386 9.50 -20.02 16.22
CA TYR A 386 10.74 -19.44 15.71
C TYR A 386 11.94 -20.36 15.96
N ALA A 387 11.97 -21.07 17.08
CA ALA A 387 13.05 -22.01 17.42
C ALA A 387 13.14 -23.24 16.48
N GLN A 388 12.06 -23.50 15.70
CA GLN A 388 12.02 -24.60 14.73
C GLN A 388 12.43 -24.17 13.31
N LEU A 389 12.67 -22.87 13.09
CA LEU A 389 13.15 -22.37 11.81
C LEU A 389 14.55 -22.91 11.49
N PRO A 390 14.87 -23.18 10.21
CA PRO A 390 16.21 -23.57 9.83
C PRO A 390 17.24 -22.51 10.23
N LYS A 391 18.42 -22.98 10.63
CA LYS A 391 19.49 -22.10 11.10
C LYS A 391 19.87 -21.04 10.06
N GLU A 392 19.87 -21.40 8.79
CA GLU A 392 20.19 -20.50 7.69
C GLU A 392 19.19 -19.34 7.60
N LEU A 393 17.89 -19.59 7.89
CA LEU A 393 16.88 -18.53 7.93
C LEU A 393 17.06 -17.64 9.16
N THR A 394 17.36 -18.21 10.33
CA THR A 394 17.63 -17.39 11.53
C THR A 394 18.93 -16.60 11.37
N ASP A 395 19.97 -17.15 10.75
CA ASP A 395 21.19 -16.41 10.40
C ASP A 395 20.90 -15.26 9.40
N TYR A 396 19.99 -15.46 8.45
CA TYR A 396 19.53 -14.41 7.54
C TYR A 396 18.80 -13.27 8.29
N VAL A 397 17.92 -13.63 9.22
CA VAL A 397 17.20 -12.67 10.07
C VAL A 397 18.19 -11.89 10.94
N ASP A 398 19.12 -12.57 11.61
CA ASP A 398 20.13 -11.95 12.49
C ASP A 398 21.07 -11.01 11.70
N PHE A 399 21.42 -11.38 10.46
CA PHE A 399 22.19 -10.52 9.56
C PHE A 399 21.41 -9.24 9.24
N LEU A 400 20.12 -9.35 8.90
CA LEU A 400 19.29 -8.18 8.57
C LEU A 400 19.08 -7.29 9.79
N GLU A 401 18.80 -7.85 10.96
CA GLU A 401 18.66 -7.08 12.21
C GLU A 401 19.93 -6.30 12.55
N LYS A 402 21.08 -6.93 12.41
CA LYS A 402 22.39 -6.29 12.62
C LYS A 402 22.61 -5.12 11.66
N GLU A 403 22.26 -5.30 10.40
CA GLU A 403 22.45 -4.28 9.36
C GLU A 403 21.44 -3.13 9.44
N LEU A 404 20.21 -3.41 9.90
CA LEU A 404 19.12 -2.44 10.01
C LEU A 404 19.06 -1.78 11.39
N GLU A 405 19.71 -2.37 12.40
CA GLU A 405 19.66 -1.94 13.81
C GLU A 405 18.24 -1.91 14.40
N ILE A 406 17.34 -2.72 13.85
CA ILE A 406 15.91 -2.79 14.22
C ILE A 406 15.48 -4.25 14.31
N PRO A 407 14.71 -4.63 15.35
CA PRO A 407 14.29 -6.03 15.53
C PRO A 407 13.24 -6.44 14.50
N ILE A 408 13.39 -7.64 13.93
CA ILE A 408 12.37 -8.33 13.14
C ILE A 408 11.49 -9.14 14.09
N LYS A 409 10.33 -8.60 14.45
CA LYS A 409 9.42 -9.20 15.44
C LYS A 409 8.55 -10.29 14.86
N VAL A 410 8.35 -10.30 13.54
CA VAL A 410 7.46 -11.25 12.87
C VAL A 410 8.11 -11.77 11.60
N VAL A 411 8.03 -13.08 11.39
CA VAL A 411 8.45 -13.77 10.16
C VAL A 411 7.23 -14.49 9.56
N SER A 412 6.85 -14.11 8.33
CA SER A 412 5.78 -14.78 7.60
C SER A 412 6.35 -15.90 6.74
N VAL A 413 5.79 -17.10 6.91
CA VAL A 413 6.24 -18.35 6.32
C VAL A 413 5.22 -18.98 5.35
N GLY A 414 4.25 -18.19 4.90
CA GLY A 414 3.23 -18.60 3.92
C GLY A 414 2.12 -17.57 3.79
N PRO A 415 1.13 -17.78 2.91
CA PRO A 415 0.08 -16.81 2.62
C PRO A 415 -1.02 -16.69 3.68
N ASP A 416 -1.35 -17.79 4.38
CA ASP A 416 -2.43 -17.83 5.37
C ASP A 416 -2.10 -17.03 6.62
N ARG A 417 -3.13 -16.48 7.28
CA ARG A 417 -3.05 -15.75 8.56
C ARG A 417 -2.24 -16.50 9.60
N THR A 418 -2.46 -17.82 9.73
CA THR A 418 -1.80 -18.69 10.73
C THR A 418 -0.33 -18.98 10.43
N GLN A 419 0.15 -18.67 9.22
CA GLN A 419 1.54 -18.84 8.79
C GLN A 419 2.36 -17.59 9.10
N THR A 420 2.27 -17.14 10.35
CA THR A 420 2.93 -15.95 10.88
C THR A 420 3.55 -16.30 12.23
N ILE A 421 4.86 -16.18 12.34
CA ILE A 421 5.65 -16.52 13.52
C ILE A 421 6.08 -15.22 14.21
N THR A 422 5.70 -15.06 15.46
CA THR A 422 6.11 -13.93 16.32
C THR A 422 7.33 -14.33 17.16
N ARG A 423 8.29 -13.40 17.34
CA ARG A 423 9.50 -13.53 18.15
C ARG A 423 9.35 -12.83 19.48
#